data_d7d0aa86ded950dbbb2a3d63ae866df1
#
_entry.id   d7d0aa86ded950dbbb2a3d63ae866df1
#
_cell.length_a   1.000
_cell.length_b   1.000
_cell.length_c   1.000
_cell.angle_alpha   90.00
_cell.angle_beta   90.00
_cell.angle_gamma   90.00
#
_symmetry.space_group_name_H-M   'P 1'
#
loop_
_entity.id
_entity.type
_entity.pdbx_description
1 polymer ?
#
loop_
_entity_poly.entity_id
_entity_poly.type
_entity_poly.pdbx_seq_one_letter_code
_entity_poly.pdbx_strand_id
1 'polypeptide(L)'
;MKKDALIIVRGGGDLATGTIHRLWSAGLRVLVLETTQPAAIRRQVALCEAVYEGEATVEGLRAVRIETLEQAQSVWAQSAVPVLIDPEGACIARAKPDVVVDAILAKRNLGTRRNMASLTIALGPGFVAGQDVDAVVETKRGHRLGRIIREGSAIPNTGIPGIIGGYGAERVIHAQAGGVFMNVRKIGDLVEKGEAIATIRTPEGKDIPVTAQISGILRGLLRSGYPVTPGFKIADIDPRREELSNCFLISDKSRCIAGSVLELVCAQVWQ
;
A
#
# COMPACT_ATOMS: atom_id res chain seq x y z
N MET A 1 -15.33 8.41 23.36
CA MET A 1 -14.13 8.09 22.52
C MET A 1 -13.10 7.40 23.38
N LYS A 2 -12.73 6.18 23.05
CA LYS A 2 -11.62 5.48 23.69
C LYS A 2 -10.32 6.17 23.27
N LYS A 3 -9.80 7.07 24.13
CA LYS A 3 -8.61 7.92 23.82
C LYS A 3 -7.34 7.14 23.42
N ASP A 4 -7.29 5.84 23.74
CA ASP A 4 -6.13 4.97 23.52
C ASP A 4 -6.41 3.82 22.55
N ALA A 5 -7.42 3.95 21.67
CA ALA A 5 -7.75 2.92 20.72
C ALA A 5 -6.53 2.61 19.82
N LEU A 6 -6.16 1.33 19.77
CA LEU A 6 -5.06 0.82 18.95
C LEU A 6 -5.61 0.22 17.66
N ILE A 7 -5.17 0.73 16.54
CA ILE A 7 -5.47 0.22 15.21
C ILE A 7 -4.20 -0.41 14.63
N ILE A 8 -4.27 -1.68 14.27
CA ILE A 8 -3.20 -2.34 13.51
C ILE A 8 -3.58 -2.35 12.04
N VAL A 9 -2.68 -1.84 11.20
CA VAL A 9 -2.81 -1.89 9.73
C VAL A 9 -1.77 -2.86 9.18
N ARG A 10 -2.23 -3.92 8.54
CA ARG A 10 -1.39 -4.89 7.85
C ARG A 10 -1.11 -4.38 6.43
N GLY A 11 0.16 -4.05 6.14
CA GLY A 11 0.63 -3.41 4.92
C GLY A 11 0.77 -1.90 5.04
N GLY A 12 1.83 -1.34 4.45
CA GLY A 12 2.18 0.09 4.42
C GLY A 12 2.36 0.65 3.00
N GLY A 13 1.83 -0.02 1.97
CA GLY A 13 1.88 0.44 0.58
C GLY A 13 1.08 1.73 0.34
N ASP A 14 1.04 2.23 -0.90
CA ASP A 14 0.44 3.53 -1.24
C ASP A 14 -1.05 3.66 -0.85
N LEU A 15 -1.85 2.61 -1.03
CA LEU A 15 -3.27 2.63 -0.61
C LEU A 15 -3.42 2.54 0.91
N ALA A 16 -2.60 1.71 1.56
CA ALA A 16 -2.56 1.62 3.01
C ALA A 16 -2.15 2.95 3.65
N THR A 17 -1.18 3.65 3.06
CA THR A 17 -0.67 4.94 3.54
C THR A 17 -1.78 5.98 3.70
N GLY A 18 -2.72 6.09 2.75
CA GLY A 18 -3.85 7.01 2.92
C GLY A 18 -4.75 6.65 4.09
N THR A 19 -4.97 5.35 4.34
CA THR A 19 -5.71 4.87 5.51
C THR A 19 -4.95 5.19 6.80
N ILE A 20 -3.66 4.90 6.87
CA ILE A 20 -2.79 5.18 8.03
C ILE A 20 -2.78 6.68 8.31
N HIS A 21 -2.57 7.50 7.27
CA HIS A 21 -2.57 8.97 7.39
C HIS A 21 -3.90 9.49 7.95
N ARG A 22 -5.02 9.00 7.45
CA ARG A 22 -6.36 9.44 7.89
C ARG A 22 -6.63 9.08 9.35
N LEU A 23 -6.26 7.86 9.77
CA LEU A 23 -6.42 7.40 11.14
C LEU A 23 -5.51 8.18 12.10
N TRP A 24 -4.25 8.38 11.73
CA TRP A 24 -3.30 9.19 12.49
C TRP A 24 -3.77 10.65 12.64
N SER A 25 -4.22 11.28 11.54
CA SER A 25 -4.76 12.65 11.56
C SER A 25 -6.01 12.79 12.44
N ALA A 26 -6.76 11.69 12.65
CA ALA A 26 -7.89 11.64 13.57
C ALA A 26 -7.47 11.42 15.04
N GLY A 27 -6.15 11.38 15.33
CA GLY A 27 -5.61 11.22 16.68
C GLY A 27 -5.61 9.78 17.22
N LEU A 28 -5.76 8.78 16.33
CA LEU A 28 -5.75 7.37 16.71
C LEU A 28 -4.33 6.81 16.74
N ARG A 29 -4.06 5.85 17.63
CA ARG A 29 -2.80 5.12 17.64
C ARG A 29 -2.80 4.05 16.55
N VAL A 30 -1.86 4.17 15.62
CA VAL A 30 -1.71 3.23 14.50
C VAL A 30 -0.38 2.49 14.63
N LEU A 31 -0.38 1.18 14.45
CA LEU A 31 0.79 0.32 14.26
C LEU A 31 0.69 -0.32 12.88
N VAL A 32 1.75 -0.23 12.09
CA VAL A 32 1.83 -0.88 10.77
C VAL A 32 2.63 -2.16 10.88
N LEU A 33 2.09 -3.25 10.29
CA LEU A 33 2.80 -4.51 10.14
C LEU A 33 3.18 -4.70 8.68
N GLU A 34 4.44 -5.00 8.43
CA GLU A 34 4.97 -5.14 7.08
C GLU A 34 5.84 -6.39 6.90
N THR A 35 6.09 -6.73 5.66
CA THR A 35 7.06 -7.76 5.28
C THR A 35 8.50 -7.20 5.33
N THR A 36 9.49 -8.09 5.30
CA THR A 36 10.91 -7.72 5.21
C THR A 36 11.28 -7.04 3.89
N GLN A 37 10.51 -7.29 2.82
CA GLN A 37 10.76 -6.75 1.49
C GLN A 37 9.44 -6.26 0.85
N PRO A 38 8.91 -5.10 1.25
CA PRO A 38 7.72 -4.54 0.63
C PRO A 38 7.97 -4.13 -0.82
N ALA A 39 6.97 -4.38 -1.68
CA ALA A 39 7.06 -4.22 -3.14
C ALA A 39 6.27 -3.01 -3.67
N ALA A 40 6.26 -1.91 -2.94
CA ALA A 40 5.57 -0.72 -3.40
C ALA A 40 6.24 -0.14 -4.66
N ILE A 41 5.45 0.17 -5.70
CA ILE A 41 5.97 0.89 -6.87
C ILE A 41 5.78 2.41 -6.74
N ARG A 42 4.72 2.88 -6.06
CA ARG A 42 4.53 4.29 -5.72
C ARG A 42 5.22 4.63 -4.40
N ARG A 43 6.53 4.38 -4.35
CA ARG A 43 7.35 4.44 -3.13
C ARG A 43 7.34 5.79 -2.44
N GLN A 44 7.24 6.89 -3.20
CA GLN A 44 7.21 8.26 -2.67
C GLN A 44 5.98 8.56 -1.79
N VAL A 45 4.97 7.70 -1.86
CA VAL A 45 3.74 7.81 -1.06
C VAL A 45 3.40 6.50 -0.33
N ALA A 46 4.43 5.73 0.02
CA ALA A 46 4.29 4.44 0.68
C ALA A 46 5.12 4.39 1.97
N LEU A 47 4.47 4.31 3.13
CA LEU A 47 5.13 4.27 4.44
C LEU A 47 5.91 2.98 4.68
N CYS A 48 5.67 1.92 3.87
CA CYS A 48 6.46 0.70 3.91
C CYS A 48 7.94 0.93 3.53
N GLU A 49 8.30 2.05 2.91
CA GLU A 49 9.71 2.40 2.67
C GLU A 49 10.51 2.56 3.97
N ALA A 50 9.85 2.81 5.11
CA ALA A 50 10.49 2.79 6.42
C ALA A 50 11.17 1.45 6.75
N VAL A 51 10.71 0.34 6.16
CA VAL A 51 11.36 -0.98 6.33
C VAL A 51 12.80 -0.96 5.80
N TYR A 52 13.05 -0.25 4.71
CA TYR A 52 14.37 -0.16 4.07
C TYR A 52 15.22 0.99 4.61
N GLU A 53 14.61 2.16 4.83
CA GLU A 53 15.33 3.41 5.17
C GLU A 53 15.38 3.68 6.68
N GLY A 54 14.70 2.87 7.51
CA GLY A 54 14.52 3.13 8.94
C GLY A 54 13.35 4.07 9.22
N GLU A 55 13.10 5.05 8.36
CA GLU A 55 11.92 5.93 8.42
C GLU A 55 11.42 6.34 7.03
N ALA A 56 10.16 6.79 6.96
CA ALA A 56 9.56 7.34 5.75
C ALA A 56 8.59 8.45 6.13
N THR A 57 8.49 9.49 5.28
CA THR A 57 7.56 10.60 5.51
C THR A 57 6.67 10.80 4.30
N VAL A 58 5.36 10.84 4.50
CA VAL A 58 4.36 11.12 3.46
C VAL A 58 3.38 12.16 3.97
N GLU A 59 3.28 13.29 3.30
CA GLU A 59 2.39 14.42 3.64
C GLU A 59 2.43 14.79 5.14
N GLY A 60 3.62 14.90 5.71
CA GLY A 60 3.84 15.27 7.12
C GLY A 60 3.70 14.12 8.11
N LEU A 61 3.17 12.98 7.73
CA LEU A 61 3.16 11.78 8.56
C LEU A 61 4.50 11.07 8.47
N ARG A 62 5.19 10.95 9.61
CA ARG A 62 6.42 10.17 9.75
C ARG A 62 6.11 8.75 10.23
N ALA A 63 6.63 7.76 9.54
CA ALA A 63 6.63 6.35 9.93
C ALA A 63 8.05 5.94 10.31
N VAL A 64 8.21 5.19 11.40
CA VAL A 64 9.51 4.79 11.94
C VAL A 64 9.53 3.28 12.11
N ARG A 65 10.54 2.62 11.55
CA ARG A 65 10.75 1.19 11.76
C ARG A 65 11.12 0.93 13.20
N ILE A 66 10.50 -0.09 13.77
CA ILE A 66 10.79 -0.62 15.11
C ILE A 66 11.13 -2.10 15.03
N GLU A 67 11.92 -2.57 15.98
CA GLU A 67 12.34 -3.98 16.05
C GLU A 67 11.43 -4.80 16.99
N THR A 68 10.80 -4.14 17.97
CA THR A 68 9.92 -4.80 18.93
C THR A 68 8.66 -3.97 19.20
N LEU A 69 7.57 -4.64 19.59
CA LEU A 69 6.29 -3.98 19.90
C LEU A 69 6.41 -2.93 21.01
N GLU A 70 7.28 -3.15 21.98
CA GLU A 70 7.50 -2.26 23.13
C GLU A 70 8.00 -0.87 22.71
N GLN A 71 8.73 -0.79 21.60
CA GLN A 71 9.24 0.48 21.05
C GLN A 71 8.11 1.36 20.46
N ALA A 72 6.93 0.80 20.18
CA ALA A 72 5.83 1.55 19.59
C ALA A 72 5.40 2.76 20.44
N GLN A 73 5.43 2.63 21.78
CA GLN A 73 5.04 3.72 22.68
C GLN A 73 5.91 4.97 22.51
N SER A 74 7.22 4.81 22.35
CA SER A 74 8.15 5.92 22.14
C SER A 74 7.95 6.61 20.79
N VAL A 75 7.54 5.87 19.76
CA VAL A 75 7.25 6.41 18.43
C VAL A 75 5.93 7.20 18.45
N TRP A 76 4.88 6.67 19.08
CA TRP A 76 3.61 7.41 19.24
C TRP A 76 3.79 8.70 20.05
N ALA A 77 4.64 8.70 21.08
CA ALA A 77 4.93 9.91 21.88
C ALA A 77 5.56 11.03 21.02
N GLN A 78 6.18 10.69 19.89
CA GLN A 78 6.75 11.63 18.91
C GLN A 78 5.75 11.98 17.79
N SER A 79 4.47 11.66 17.93
CA SER A 79 3.44 11.83 16.91
C SER A 79 3.81 11.15 15.56
N ALA A 80 4.50 10.02 15.61
CA ALA A 80 4.86 9.20 14.47
C ALA A 80 4.16 7.84 14.50
N VAL A 81 4.22 7.09 13.40
CA VAL A 81 3.61 5.77 13.27
C VAL A 81 4.70 4.69 13.27
N PRO A 82 4.69 3.75 14.22
CA PRO A 82 5.61 2.62 14.20
C PRO A 82 5.31 1.63 13.06
N VAL A 83 6.36 1.11 12.45
CA VAL A 83 6.33 0.06 11.42
C VAL A 83 7.14 -1.13 11.94
N LEU A 84 6.46 -2.25 12.17
CA LEU A 84 7.06 -3.49 12.65
C LEU A 84 7.11 -4.53 11.52
N ILE A 85 8.24 -5.21 11.37
CA ILE A 85 8.34 -6.36 10.45
C ILE A 85 7.66 -7.56 11.12
N ASP A 86 6.43 -7.83 10.72
CA ASP A 86 5.62 -8.94 11.21
C ASP A 86 4.56 -9.32 10.15
N PRO A 87 4.97 -9.98 9.06
CA PRO A 87 4.06 -10.29 7.94
C PRO A 87 2.91 -11.21 8.34
N GLU A 88 3.13 -12.09 9.32
CA GLU A 88 2.11 -13.02 9.80
C GLU A 88 1.15 -12.40 10.83
N GLY A 89 1.51 -11.22 11.39
CA GLY A 89 0.72 -10.58 12.44
C GLY A 89 0.81 -11.30 13.79
N ALA A 90 1.96 -11.91 14.09
CA ALA A 90 2.16 -12.66 15.33
C ALA A 90 2.00 -11.78 16.58
N CYS A 91 2.32 -10.47 16.47
CA CYS A 91 2.18 -9.54 17.59
C CYS A 91 0.72 -9.19 17.91
N ILE A 92 -0.25 -9.43 17.01
CA ILE A 92 -1.66 -9.01 17.16
C ILE A 92 -2.27 -9.56 18.45
N ALA A 93 -2.07 -10.84 18.75
CA ALA A 93 -2.61 -11.47 19.95
C ALA A 93 -2.09 -10.84 21.25
N ARG A 94 -0.82 -10.38 21.26
CA ARG A 94 -0.20 -9.68 22.39
C ARG A 94 -0.59 -8.21 22.46
N ALA A 95 -0.67 -7.55 21.32
CA ALA A 95 -1.02 -6.13 21.20
C ALA A 95 -2.49 -5.86 21.55
N LYS A 96 -3.39 -6.84 21.32
CA LYS A 96 -4.84 -6.75 21.56
C LYS A 96 -5.46 -5.47 20.99
N PRO A 97 -5.36 -5.24 19.66
CA PRO A 97 -5.89 -4.02 19.05
C PRO A 97 -7.42 -3.96 19.14
N ASP A 98 -7.96 -2.76 19.09
CA ASP A 98 -9.40 -2.53 18.93
C ASP A 98 -9.87 -2.85 17.51
N VAL A 99 -9.00 -2.53 16.51
CA VAL A 99 -9.29 -2.74 15.09
C VAL A 99 -8.07 -3.30 14.39
N VAL A 100 -8.30 -4.26 13.48
CA VAL A 100 -7.31 -4.71 12.48
C VAL A 100 -7.80 -4.34 11.09
N VAL A 101 -6.94 -3.69 10.31
CA VAL A 101 -7.19 -3.36 8.90
C VAL A 101 -6.22 -4.13 8.03
N ASP A 102 -6.71 -5.04 7.19
CA ASP A 102 -5.88 -5.66 6.14
C ASP A 102 -5.83 -4.75 4.93
N ALA A 103 -4.68 -4.15 4.72
CA ALA A 103 -4.36 -3.25 3.61
C ALA A 103 -3.19 -3.78 2.75
N ILE A 104 -2.91 -5.09 2.82
CA ILE A 104 -1.85 -5.75 2.06
C ILE A 104 -2.15 -5.72 0.55
N LEU A 105 -3.45 -5.81 0.19
CA LEU A 105 -3.93 -5.79 -1.20
C LEU A 105 -3.41 -6.95 -2.07
N ALA A 106 -3.14 -8.09 -1.45
CA ALA A 106 -2.67 -9.30 -2.13
C ALA A 106 -3.73 -9.97 -3.04
N LYS A 107 -4.98 -9.47 -3.02
CA LYS A 107 -6.14 -10.02 -3.77
C LYS A 107 -6.52 -11.42 -3.33
N ARG A 108 -5.99 -11.86 -2.22
CA ARG A 108 -6.29 -13.10 -1.48
C ARG A 108 -6.04 -12.84 0.00
N ASN A 109 -6.74 -13.54 0.86
CA ASN A 109 -6.49 -13.47 2.30
C ASN A 109 -5.14 -14.13 2.64
N LEU A 110 -4.25 -13.39 3.31
CA LEU A 110 -2.97 -13.85 3.83
C LEU A 110 -3.02 -14.03 5.36
N GLY A 111 -4.10 -14.62 5.86
CA GLY A 111 -4.24 -15.02 7.26
C GLY A 111 -4.94 -14.02 8.18
N THR A 112 -5.57 -12.95 7.65
CA THR A 112 -6.44 -12.07 8.47
C THR A 112 -7.75 -12.79 8.81
N ARG A 113 -8.15 -12.72 10.09
CA ARG A 113 -9.34 -13.42 10.63
C ARG A 113 -10.13 -12.48 11.52
N ARG A 114 -11.46 -12.69 11.57
CA ARG A 114 -12.39 -11.89 12.39
C ARG A 114 -12.05 -11.82 13.87
N ASN A 115 -11.45 -12.86 14.43
CA ASN A 115 -11.11 -12.93 15.86
C ASN A 115 -9.80 -12.20 16.23
N MET A 116 -9.17 -11.50 15.29
CA MET A 116 -7.94 -10.74 15.57
C MET A 116 -8.18 -9.43 16.32
N ALA A 117 -9.40 -8.88 16.26
CA ALA A 117 -9.80 -7.66 16.96
C ALA A 117 -11.33 -7.62 17.16
N SER A 118 -11.81 -6.59 17.88
CA SER A 118 -13.26 -6.34 18.01
C SER A 118 -13.90 -5.90 16.68
N LEU A 119 -13.11 -5.35 15.76
CA LEU A 119 -13.49 -5.04 14.39
C LEU A 119 -12.34 -5.38 13.44
N THR A 120 -12.66 -6.13 12.39
CA THR A 120 -11.70 -6.45 11.33
C THR A 120 -12.21 -5.92 9.99
N ILE A 121 -11.32 -5.21 9.26
CA ILE A 121 -11.62 -4.56 7.99
C ILE A 121 -10.61 -5.04 6.97
N ALA A 122 -11.04 -5.36 5.74
CA ALA A 122 -10.15 -5.65 4.63
C ALA A 122 -10.37 -4.71 3.44
N LEU A 123 -9.30 -4.36 2.72
CA LEU A 123 -9.35 -3.51 1.56
C LEU A 123 -9.35 -4.33 0.26
N GLY A 124 -10.44 -4.25 -0.50
CA GLY A 124 -10.56 -4.85 -1.83
C GLY A 124 -10.86 -6.35 -1.84
N PRO A 125 -10.65 -6.99 -3.01
CA PRO A 125 -11.00 -8.38 -3.22
C PRO A 125 -10.04 -9.35 -2.49
N GLY A 126 -10.53 -10.56 -2.24
CA GLY A 126 -9.80 -11.63 -1.56
C GLY A 126 -10.36 -11.98 -0.19
N PHE A 127 -11.42 -11.28 0.22
CA PHE A 127 -12.11 -11.47 1.51
C PHE A 127 -13.60 -11.56 1.34
N VAL A 128 -14.26 -12.28 2.25
CA VAL A 128 -15.71 -12.35 2.39
C VAL A 128 -16.09 -11.68 3.71
N ALA A 129 -16.77 -10.53 3.65
CA ALA A 129 -17.33 -9.86 4.82
C ALA A 129 -18.37 -10.77 5.50
N GLY A 130 -18.34 -10.80 6.82
CA GLY A 130 -19.17 -11.70 7.63
C GLY A 130 -18.54 -13.10 7.86
N GLN A 131 -17.50 -13.47 7.09
CA GLN A 131 -16.77 -14.74 7.22
C GLN A 131 -15.30 -14.52 7.61
N ASP A 132 -14.51 -13.91 6.73
CA ASP A 132 -13.08 -13.67 6.95
C ASP A 132 -12.82 -12.45 7.83
N VAL A 133 -13.61 -11.38 7.61
CA VAL A 133 -13.54 -10.08 8.28
C VAL A 133 -14.95 -9.55 8.53
N ASP A 134 -15.09 -8.53 9.38
CA ASP A 134 -16.40 -7.92 9.68
C ASP A 134 -16.87 -6.99 8.55
N ALA A 135 -15.94 -6.33 7.86
CA ALA A 135 -16.25 -5.46 6.73
C ALA A 135 -15.16 -5.51 5.65
N VAL A 136 -15.58 -5.34 4.41
CA VAL A 136 -14.69 -5.15 3.25
C VAL A 136 -14.95 -3.77 2.66
N VAL A 137 -13.90 -3.03 2.30
CA VAL A 137 -14.00 -1.74 1.61
C VAL A 137 -13.67 -1.93 0.13
N GLU A 138 -14.59 -1.55 -0.76
CA GLU A 138 -14.41 -1.65 -2.20
C GLU A 138 -13.26 -0.78 -2.70
N THR A 139 -12.38 -1.35 -3.51
CA THR A 139 -11.20 -0.65 -4.06
C THR A 139 -11.24 -0.44 -5.58
N LYS A 140 -12.24 -0.97 -6.29
CA LYS A 140 -12.39 -0.74 -7.72
C LYS A 140 -12.84 0.69 -7.99
N ARG A 141 -12.14 1.39 -8.89
CA ARG A 141 -12.55 2.76 -9.32
C ARG A 141 -13.95 2.76 -9.91
N GLY A 142 -14.68 3.87 -9.71
CA GLY A 142 -16.04 4.10 -10.11
C GLY A 142 -16.94 4.41 -8.92
N HIS A 143 -18.25 4.46 -9.14
CA HIS A 143 -19.25 4.85 -8.12
C HIS A 143 -19.29 3.96 -6.86
N ARG A 144 -18.68 2.79 -6.93
CA ARG A 144 -18.59 1.88 -5.78
C ARG A 144 -17.30 2.00 -4.98
N LEU A 145 -16.35 2.80 -5.42
CA LEU A 145 -15.09 3.01 -4.70
C LEU A 145 -15.36 3.50 -3.27
N GLY A 146 -14.73 2.86 -2.30
CA GLY A 146 -14.92 3.16 -0.89
C GLY A 146 -16.19 2.59 -0.27
N ARG A 147 -17.07 1.91 -1.03
CA ARG A 147 -18.28 1.32 -0.46
C ARG A 147 -17.94 0.30 0.62
N ILE A 148 -18.58 0.42 1.78
CA ILE A 148 -18.50 -0.55 2.87
C ILE A 148 -19.42 -1.73 2.56
N ILE A 149 -18.86 -2.93 2.60
CA ILE A 149 -19.53 -4.22 2.37
C ILE A 149 -19.50 -4.98 3.69
N ARG A 150 -20.67 -5.29 4.25
CA ARG A 150 -20.81 -6.02 5.50
C ARG A 150 -21.18 -7.50 5.29
N GLU A 151 -21.53 -7.85 4.08
CA GLU A 151 -21.87 -9.21 3.65
C GLU A 151 -21.40 -9.43 2.20
N GLY A 152 -20.70 -10.54 1.94
CA GLY A 152 -20.15 -10.88 0.64
C GLY A 152 -18.78 -10.24 0.37
N SER A 153 -18.41 -10.07 -0.90
CA SER A 153 -17.06 -9.69 -1.34
C SER A 153 -17.04 -8.41 -2.17
N ALA A 154 -15.89 -7.75 -2.20
CA ALA A 154 -15.60 -6.70 -3.17
C ALA A 154 -15.56 -7.26 -4.60
N ILE A 155 -15.70 -6.38 -5.59
CA ILE A 155 -15.64 -6.75 -7.01
C ILE A 155 -14.30 -7.43 -7.31
N PRO A 156 -14.30 -8.61 -7.94
CA PRO A 156 -13.07 -9.31 -8.28
C PRO A 156 -12.10 -8.45 -9.08
N ASN A 157 -10.80 -8.65 -8.84
CA ASN A 157 -9.77 -7.98 -9.61
C ASN A 157 -9.78 -8.48 -11.05
N THR A 158 -9.92 -7.57 -12.00
CA THR A 158 -9.91 -7.89 -13.44
C THR A 158 -8.50 -7.95 -14.04
N GLY A 159 -7.48 -7.50 -13.30
CA GLY A 159 -6.13 -7.34 -13.83
C GLY A 159 -6.00 -6.16 -14.83
N ILE A 160 -7.10 -5.52 -15.19
CA ILE A 160 -7.13 -4.44 -16.17
C ILE A 160 -7.01 -3.10 -15.43
N PRO A 161 -5.93 -2.32 -15.66
CA PRO A 161 -5.79 -0.99 -15.09
C PRO A 161 -6.88 -0.02 -15.60
N GLY A 162 -7.26 0.94 -14.75
CA GLY A 162 -8.15 2.01 -15.18
C GLY A 162 -7.52 2.88 -16.26
N ILE A 163 -8.34 3.40 -17.19
CA ILE A 163 -7.91 4.31 -18.25
C ILE A 163 -7.58 5.67 -17.63
N ILE A 164 -6.42 6.22 -17.95
CA ILE A 164 -5.97 7.57 -17.62
C ILE A 164 -5.34 8.19 -18.86
N GLY A 165 -5.80 9.37 -19.27
CA GLY A 165 -5.28 10.04 -20.46
C GLY A 165 -5.35 9.19 -21.75
N GLY A 166 -6.37 8.32 -21.87
CA GLY A 166 -6.56 7.43 -23.01
C GLY A 166 -5.79 6.10 -22.94
N TYR A 167 -4.91 5.90 -21.95
CA TYR A 167 -4.09 4.69 -21.80
C TYR A 167 -4.60 3.82 -20.64
N GLY A 168 -4.57 2.50 -20.81
CA GLY A 168 -4.96 1.49 -19.81
C GLY A 168 -3.80 0.62 -19.41
N ALA A 169 -3.68 -0.56 -20.02
CA ALA A 169 -2.66 -1.56 -19.70
C ALA A 169 -1.24 -1.07 -20.01
N GLU A 170 -1.07 -0.24 -21.04
CA GLU A 170 0.22 0.30 -21.52
C GLU A 170 0.92 1.17 -20.46
N ARG A 171 0.15 1.71 -19.50
CA ARG A 171 0.71 2.49 -18.40
C ARG A 171 1.45 1.64 -17.39
N VAL A 172 1.13 0.36 -17.31
CA VAL A 172 1.66 -0.55 -16.29
C VAL A 172 2.70 -1.46 -16.90
N ILE A 173 3.90 -1.38 -16.38
CA ILE A 173 5.03 -2.17 -16.88
C ILE A 173 5.25 -3.37 -15.95
N HIS A 174 5.35 -4.54 -16.56
CA HIS A 174 5.62 -5.80 -15.89
C HIS A 174 6.99 -6.34 -16.29
N ALA A 175 7.65 -7.04 -15.39
CA ALA A 175 8.92 -7.69 -15.64
C ALA A 175 8.77 -8.76 -16.73
N GLN A 176 9.65 -8.74 -17.73
CA GLN A 176 9.67 -9.72 -18.82
C GLN A 176 10.55 -10.94 -18.49
N ALA A 177 11.41 -10.81 -17.47
CA ALA A 177 12.30 -11.86 -17.02
C ALA A 177 12.38 -11.91 -15.49
N GLY A 178 12.87 -13.01 -14.95
CA GLY A 178 13.29 -13.13 -13.56
C GLY A 178 14.68 -12.58 -13.34
N GLY A 179 14.93 -12.00 -12.16
CA GLY A 179 16.24 -11.45 -11.81
C GLY A 179 16.17 -10.33 -10.79
N VAL A 180 17.20 -9.51 -10.73
CA VAL A 180 17.31 -8.36 -9.83
C VAL A 180 17.00 -7.09 -10.62
N PHE A 181 16.00 -6.34 -10.16
CA PHE A 181 15.57 -5.08 -10.77
C PHE A 181 16.51 -3.93 -10.39
N MET A 182 17.00 -3.19 -11.38
CA MET A 182 17.94 -2.08 -11.20
C MET A 182 17.43 -0.82 -11.90
N ASN A 183 17.27 0.28 -11.17
CA ASN A 183 16.76 1.53 -11.70
C ASN A 183 17.79 2.25 -12.57
N VAL A 184 17.33 2.81 -13.69
CA VAL A 184 18.07 3.76 -14.54
C VAL A 184 17.49 5.16 -14.36
N ARG A 185 16.18 5.25 -14.18
CA ARG A 185 15.42 6.48 -13.92
C ARG A 185 14.88 6.49 -12.49
N LYS A 186 14.29 7.61 -12.08
CA LYS A 186 13.64 7.80 -10.77
C LYS A 186 12.18 8.22 -10.92
N ILE A 187 11.40 8.03 -9.86
CA ILE A 187 10.00 8.51 -9.81
C ILE A 187 10.00 10.04 -9.95
N GLY A 188 9.15 10.54 -10.83
CA GLY A 188 9.03 11.95 -11.21
C GLY A 188 9.77 12.31 -12.50
N ASP A 189 10.64 11.45 -13.04
CA ASP A 189 11.27 11.71 -14.32
C ASP A 189 10.23 11.67 -15.46
N LEU A 190 10.38 12.59 -16.41
CA LEU A 190 9.72 12.52 -17.70
C LEU A 190 10.47 11.53 -18.57
N VAL A 191 9.74 10.62 -19.20
CA VAL A 191 10.29 9.58 -20.07
C VAL A 191 9.55 9.55 -21.39
N GLU A 192 10.27 9.19 -22.46
CA GLU A 192 9.68 8.98 -23.77
C GLU A 192 9.45 7.49 -24.04
N LYS A 193 8.45 7.17 -24.88
CA LYS A 193 8.20 5.79 -25.30
C LYS A 193 9.46 5.16 -25.89
N GLY A 194 9.81 3.95 -25.41
CA GLY A 194 11.03 3.23 -25.81
C GLY A 194 12.26 3.55 -24.97
N GLU A 195 12.21 4.60 -24.14
CA GLU A 195 13.33 4.98 -23.27
C GLU A 195 13.54 3.94 -22.16
N ALA A 196 14.81 3.61 -21.86
CA ALA A 196 15.16 2.69 -20.78
C ALA A 196 14.92 3.35 -19.41
N ILE A 197 14.10 2.73 -18.58
CA ILE A 197 13.77 3.20 -17.21
C ILE A 197 14.44 2.37 -16.12
N ALA A 198 14.78 1.13 -16.44
CA ALA A 198 15.44 0.18 -15.54
C ALA A 198 16.10 -0.94 -16.35
N THR A 199 16.80 -1.83 -15.65
CA THR A 199 17.27 -3.13 -16.19
C THR A 199 16.87 -4.25 -15.22
N ILE A 200 16.79 -5.48 -15.74
CA ILE A 200 16.66 -6.68 -14.93
C ILE A 200 17.92 -7.50 -15.16
N ARG A 201 18.73 -7.68 -14.12
CA ARG A 201 19.91 -8.55 -14.16
C ARG A 201 19.49 -9.97 -13.89
N THR A 202 19.59 -10.83 -14.89
CA THR A 202 19.23 -12.23 -14.76
C THR A 202 20.28 -13.01 -13.96
N PRO A 203 19.95 -14.21 -13.45
CA PRO A 203 20.93 -15.06 -12.76
C PRO A 203 22.17 -15.41 -13.60
N GLU A 204 22.03 -15.43 -14.93
CA GLU A 204 23.11 -15.67 -15.88
C GLU A 204 23.99 -14.42 -16.13
N GLY A 205 23.69 -13.31 -15.44
CA GLY A 205 24.46 -12.07 -15.53
C GLY A 205 24.09 -11.18 -16.75
N LYS A 206 23.03 -11.50 -17.47
CA LYS A 206 22.55 -10.69 -18.59
C LYS A 206 21.67 -9.54 -18.10
N ASP A 207 21.91 -8.33 -18.57
CA ASP A 207 21.07 -7.16 -18.32
C ASP A 207 19.98 -7.03 -19.40
N ILE A 208 18.71 -7.16 -19.00
CA ILE A 208 17.54 -7.01 -19.87
C ILE A 208 16.97 -5.62 -19.64
N PRO A 209 16.91 -4.75 -20.68
CA PRO A 209 16.37 -3.41 -20.54
C PRO A 209 14.85 -3.45 -20.29
N VAL A 210 14.39 -2.60 -19.38
CA VAL A 210 12.98 -2.29 -19.17
C VAL A 210 12.70 -0.92 -19.75
N THR A 211 11.81 -0.86 -20.75
CA THR A 211 11.53 0.38 -21.47
C THR A 211 10.14 0.93 -21.15
N ALA A 212 10.00 2.25 -21.23
CA ALA A 212 8.72 2.94 -21.15
C ALA A 212 7.83 2.54 -22.34
N GLN A 213 6.61 2.10 -22.06
CA GLN A 213 5.66 1.69 -23.11
C GLN A 213 4.89 2.88 -23.70
N ILE A 214 4.83 3.99 -22.97
CA ILE A 214 4.24 5.27 -23.37
C ILE A 214 5.14 6.41 -22.89
N SER A 215 5.02 7.59 -23.50
CA SER A 215 5.63 8.82 -22.99
C SER A 215 4.81 9.37 -21.81
N GLY A 216 5.47 9.94 -20.79
CA GLY A 216 4.81 10.52 -19.64
C GLY A 216 5.72 10.65 -18.42
N ILE A 217 5.11 10.74 -17.24
CA ILE A 217 5.80 10.79 -15.94
C ILE A 217 5.97 9.37 -15.41
N LEU A 218 7.18 9.00 -15.03
CA LEU A 218 7.44 7.76 -14.29
C LEU A 218 6.89 7.93 -12.86
N ARG A 219 5.61 7.58 -12.71
CA ARG A 219 4.85 7.80 -11.48
C ARG A 219 5.12 6.76 -10.41
N GLY A 220 5.46 5.56 -10.83
CA GLY A 220 5.78 4.44 -9.95
C GLY A 220 6.93 3.63 -10.50
N LEU A 221 7.84 3.22 -9.64
CA LEU A 221 9.02 2.44 -9.98
C LEU A 221 9.41 1.59 -8.77
N LEU A 222 9.55 0.30 -8.99
CA LEU A 222 10.02 -0.64 -7.96
C LEU A 222 11.40 -0.23 -7.45
N ARG A 223 11.75 -0.62 -6.22
CA ARG A 223 13.04 -0.36 -5.63
C ARG A 223 14.16 -1.13 -6.36
N SER A 224 15.30 -0.48 -6.55
CA SER A 224 16.52 -1.13 -7.05
C SER A 224 16.98 -2.22 -6.08
N GLY A 225 17.45 -3.33 -6.62
CA GLY A 225 17.85 -4.50 -5.85
C GLY A 225 16.69 -5.47 -5.52
N TYR A 226 15.46 -5.16 -5.91
CA TYR A 226 14.32 -6.05 -5.64
C TYR A 226 14.33 -7.27 -6.57
N PRO A 227 14.14 -8.50 -6.05
CA PRO A 227 14.01 -9.69 -6.86
C PRO A 227 12.65 -9.71 -7.58
N VAL A 228 12.66 -9.89 -8.88
CA VAL A 228 11.44 -9.94 -9.71
C VAL A 228 11.31 -11.26 -10.44
N THR A 229 10.07 -11.64 -10.72
CA THR A 229 9.70 -12.78 -11.58
C THR A 229 8.95 -12.27 -12.81
N PRO A 230 8.90 -13.03 -13.91
CA PRO A 230 8.09 -12.64 -15.07
C PRO A 230 6.64 -12.32 -14.67
N GLY A 231 6.09 -11.22 -15.22
CA GLY A 231 4.76 -10.75 -14.90
C GLY A 231 4.64 -9.91 -13.63
N PHE A 232 5.72 -9.76 -12.84
CA PHE A 232 5.70 -8.89 -11.67
C PHE A 232 5.58 -7.42 -12.08
N LYS A 233 4.67 -6.67 -11.46
CA LYS A 233 4.48 -5.23 -11.73
C LYS A 233 5.66 -4.43 -11.19
N ILE A 234 6.36 -3.71 -12.08
CA ILE A 234 7.61 -3.02 -11.75
C ILE A 234 7.56 -1.49 -11.92
N ALA A 235 6.65 -0.98 -12.76
CA ALA A 235 6.51 0.46 -12.95
C ALA A 235 5.10 0.88 -13.36
N ASP A 236 4.82 2.19 -13.26
CA ASP A 236 3.58 2.84 -13.68
C ASP A 236 3.91 4.21 -14.27
N ILE A 237 3.43 4.50 -15.50
CA ILE A 237 3.61 5.79 -16.17
C ILE A 237 2.28 6.52 -16.23
N ASP A 238 2.30 7.80 -15.89
CA ASP A 238 1.16 8.71 -16.07
C ASP A 238 1.40 9.56 -17.33
N PRO A 239 0.52 9.47 -18.35
CA PRO A 239 0.70 10.23 -19.59
C PRO A 239 0.50 11.75 -19.41
N ARG A 240 -0.09 12.19 -18.30
CA ARG A 240 -0.39 13.58 -18.00
C ARG A 240 0.82 14.27 -17.38
N ARG A 241 1.60 14.98 -18.19
CA ARG A 241 2.87 15.62 -17.78
C ARG A 241 2.68 16.72 -16.75
N GLU A 242 1.51 17.35 -16.72
CA GLU A 242 1.10 18.37 -15.75
C GLU A 242 0.88 17.83 -14.34
N GLU A 243 0.71 16.53 -14.18
CA GLU A 243 0.37 15.85 -12.92
C GLU A 243 1.62 15.39 -12.13
N LEU A 244 2.78 15.98 -12.38
CA LEU A 244 4.06 15.60 -11.75
C LEU A 244 3.98 15.61 -10.22
N SER A 245 3.37 16.63 -9.63
CA SER A 245 3.20 16.76 -8.18
C SER A 245 2.46 15.58 -7.56
N ASN A 246 1.57 14.94 -8.31
CA ASN A 246 0.79 13.79 -7.84
C ASN A 246 1.61 12.51 -7.64
N CYS A 247 2.87 12.49 -8.10
CA CYS A 247 3.80 11.40 -7.76
C CYS A 247 4.09 11.33 -6.26
N PHE A 248 3.98 12.47 -5.57
CA PHE A 248 4.36 12.67 -4.16
C PHE A 248 3.15 12.88 -3.24
N LEU A 249 1.93 12.74 -3.78
CA LEU A 249 0.68 12.93 -3.04
C LEU A 249 -0.11 11.62 -2.91
N ILE A 250 -0.76 11.46 -1.75
CA ILE A 250 -1.74 10.39 -1.50
C ILE A 250 -2.87 10.55 -2.52
N SER A 251 -3.19 9.47 -3.24
CA SER A 251 -4.17 9.53 -4.33
C SER A 251 -5.61 9.72 -3.84
N ASP A 252 -6.46 10.26 -4.72
CA ASP A 252 -7.92 10.33 -4.59
C ASP A 252 -8.53 8.99 -4.16
N LYS A 253 -8.10 7.92 -4.82
CA LYS A 253 -8.54 6.54 -4.50
C LYS A 253 -8.19 6.16 -3.07
N SER A 254 -6.95 6.42 -2.64
CA SER A 254 -6.50 6.09 -1.30
C SER A 254 -7.26 6.91 -0.24
N ARG A 255 -7.49 8.20 -0.50
CA ARG A 255 -8.28 9.08 0.39
C ARG A 255 -9.74 8.64 0.51
N CYS A 256 -10.36 8.22 -0.60
CA CYS A 256 -11.74 7.72 -0.60
C CYS A 256 -11.86 6.45 0.26
N ILE A 257 -10.99 5.47 0.05
CA ILE A 257 -10.94 4.22 0.84
C ILE A 257 -10.71 4.53 2.33
N ALA A 258 -9.77 5.43 2.62
CA ALA A 258 -9.43 5.84 3.98
C ALA A 258 -10.62 6.48 4.72
N GLY A 259 -11.49 7.21 4.02
CA GLY A 259 -12.73 7.75 4.58
C GLY A 259 -13.66 6.68 5.12
N SER A 260 -13.86 5.61 4.36
CA SER A 260 -14.70 4.48 4.76
C SER A 260 -14.11 3.68 5.91
N VAL A 261 -12.77 3.51 5.93
CA VAL A 261 -12.10 2.87 7.08
C VAL A 261 -12.27 3.72 8.33
N LEU A 262 -12.07 5.05 8.23
CA LEU A 262 -12.28 5.95 9.37
C LEU A 262 -13.72 5.88 9.90
N GLU A 263 -14.73 5.86 9.00
CA GLU A 263 -16.14 5.70 9.39
C GLU A 263 -16.36 4.45 10.24
N LEU A 264 -15.85 3.30 9.77
CA LEU A 264 -15.95 2.02 10.49
C LEU A 264 -15.24 2.06 11.84
N VAL A 265 -14.03 2.61 11.88
CA VAL A 265 -13.22 2.73 13.11
C VAL A 265 -13.93 3.65 14.12
N CYS A 266 -14.42 4.81 13.68
CA CYS A 266 -15.15 5.74 14.54
C CYS A 266 -16.41 5.09 15.12
N ALA A 267 -17.19 4.38 14.31
CA ALA A 267 -18.36 3.66 14.77
C ALA A 267 -18.04 2.61 15.85
N GLN A 268 -16.85 2.01 15.80
CA GLN A 268 -16.39 1.02 16.78
C GLN A 268 -15.85 1.65 18.06
N VAL A 269 -15.04 2.72 17.96
CA VAL A 269 -14.31 3.26 19.11
C VAL A 269 -15.08 4.35 19.87
N TRP A 270 -16.20 4.84 19.31
CA TRP A 270 -17.07 5.85 19.95
C TRP A 270 -18.28 5.24 20.69
N GLN A 271 -18.42 3.92 20.59
CA GLN A 271 -19.34 3.18 21.47
C GLN A 271 -18.72 2.99 22.86
#